data_2e4fad48ccc883a90e7bb861b3365191
#
_entry.id   2e4fad48ccc883a90e7bb861b3365191
#
_cell.length_a   1.000
_cell.length_b   1.000
_cell.length_c   1.000
_cell.angle_alpha   90.00
_cell.angle_beta   90.00
_cell.angle_gamma   90.00
#
_symmetry.space_group_name_H-M   'P 1'
#
loop_
_entity.id
_entity.type
_entity.pdbx_description
1 polymer ?
#
loop_
_entity_poly.entity_id
_entity_poly.type
_entity_poly.pdbx_seq_one_letter_code
_entity_poly.pdbx_strand_id
1 'polypeptide(L)'
;MFALNICFVVGCIPIFTIGASFTAMYAMCIRLQEDEEETVVSGFIHEFKRSFKQSTIAFLLLLVAVAVMLAEYIMIKRVTGFISTFYTFVLIIEVVLVALVVPFLFPLIARYNNTLSITVRNAMVLSITYLWSWVKVVIAWFVPIFICVKYPVVFVSIWYMWLLLLFGAIAWGTTHTMRKIFRLNEQRIIDTAEKERKAAEEAAKEAELDEQESVDEEGK
;
A
#
# COMPACT_ATOMS: atom_id res chain seq x y z
N MET A 1 -19.95 -8.75 -1.67
CA MET A 1 -18.72 -9.52 -1.37
C MET A 1 -18.51 -10.70 -2.30
N PHE A 2 -19.49 -11.59 -2.50
CA PHE A 2 -19.37 -12.76 -3.38
C PHE A 2 -18.98 -12.37 -4.82
N ALA A 3 -19.73 -11.46 -5.46
CA ALA A 3 -19.43 -10.99 -6.82
C ALA A 3 -18.04 -10.36 -6.92
N LEU A 4 -17.63 -9.59 -5.92
CA LEU A 4 -16.30 -8.97 -5.88
C LEU A 4 -15.18 -10.02 -5.85
N ASN A 5 -15.37 -11.08 -5.08
CA ASN A 5 -14.38 -12.15 -4.99
C ASN A 5 -14.26 -12.95 -6.30
N ILE A 6 -15.39 -13.22 -6.97
CA ILE A 6 -15.37 -13.86 -8.30
C ILE A 6 -14.64 -12.97 -9.32
N CYS A 7 -14.96 -11.68 -9.36
CA CYS A 7 -14.25 -10.73 -10.27
C CYS A 7 -12.75 -10.72 -9.99
N PHE A 8 -12.35 -10.72 -8.70
CA PHE A 8 -10.96 -10.80 -8.30
C PHE A 8 -10.27 -12.06 -8.81
N VAL A 9 -10.86 -13.25 -8.56
CA VAL A 9 -10.29 -14.54 -8.97
C VAL A 9 -10.18 -14.63 -10.50
N VAL A 10 -11.23 -14.23 -11.23
CA VAL A 10 -11.20 -14.19 -12.71
C VAL A 10 -10.13 -13.23 -13.21
N GLY A 11 -10.00 -12.06 -12.59
CA GLY A 11 -8.97 -11.09 -12.92
C GLY A 11 -7.54 -11.55 -12.58
N CYS A 12 -7.36 -12.55 -11.72
CA CYS A 12 -6.07 -13.14 -11.37
C CYS A 12 -5.65 -14.30 -12.30
N ILE A 13 -6.50 -14.76 -13.23
CA ILE A 13 -6.17 -15.86 -14.15
C ILE A 13 -4.88 -15.60 -14.93
N PRO A 14 -4.65 -14.43 -15.55
CA PRO A 14 -3.33 -14.08 -16.05
C PRO A 14 -2.44 -13.63 -14.87
N ILE A 15 -1.30 -14.28 -14.68
CA ILE A 15 -0.40 -14.00 -13.53
C ILE A 15 0.00 -12.52 -13.47
N PHE A 16 0.24 -11.87 -14.60
CA PHE A 16 0.65 -10.47 -14.66
C PHE A 16 -0.45 -9.48 -14.25
N THR A 17 -1.73 -9.89 -14.24
CA THR A 17 -2.87 -9.04 -13.84
C THR A 17 -3.23 -9.13 -12.36
N ILE A 18 -2.56 -9.98 -11.59
CA ILE A 18 -2.80 -10.14 -10.16
C ILE A 18 -2.72 -8.79 -9.42
N GLY A 19 -1.71 -7.97 -9.74
CA GLY A 19 -1.57 -6.63 -9.15
C GLY A 19 -2.76 -5.70 -9.44
N ALA A 20 -3.25 -5.71 -10.69
CA ALA A 20 -4.41 -4.92 -11.08
C ALA A 20 -5.70 -5.40 -10.39
N SER A 21 -5.86 -6.73 -10.26
CA SER A 21 -6.98 -7.33 -9.55
C SER A 21 -6.99 -6.99 -8.07
N PHE A 22 -5.83 -7.03 -7.39
CA PHE A 22 -5.70 -6.58 -6.00
C PHE A 22 -6.08 -5.11 -5.84
N THR A 23 -5.57 -4.25 -6.71
CA THR A 23 -5.90 -2.81 -6.67
C THR A 23 -7.40 -2.57 -6.88
N ALA A 24 -8.01 -3.21 -7.88
CA ALA A 24 -9.45 -3.09 -8.15
C ALA A 24 -10.29 -3.61 -6.97
N MET A 25 -9.89 -4.71 -6.35
CA MET A 25 -10.56 -5.26 -5.17
C MET A 25 -10.51 -4.27 -3.99
N TYR A 26 -9.36 -3.66 -3.71
CA TYR A 26 -9.23 -2.64 -2.66
C TYR A 26 -10.03 -1.39 -2.98
N ALA A 27 -10.01 -0.91 -4.23
CA ALA A 27 -10.79 0.24 -4.66
C ALA A 27 -12.29 0.01 -4.43
N MET A 28 -12.81 -1.17 -4.81
CA MET A 28 -14.21 -1.53 -4.57
C MET A 28 -14.53 -1.68 -3.08
N CYS A 29 -13.62 -2.23 -2.27
CA CYS A 29 -13.80 -2.29 -0.82
C CYS A 29 -13.87 -0.88 -0.19
N ILE A 30 -13.07 0.08 -0.67
CA ILE A 30 -13.12 1.49 -0.23
C ILE A 30 -14.48 2.10 -0.58
N ARG A 31 -14.92 2.02 -1.85
CA ARG A 31 -16.18 2.57 -2.34
C ARG A 31 -17.40 1.98 -1.62
N LEU A 32 -17.45 0.66 -1.48
CA LEU A 32 -18.52 0.00 -0.75
C LEU A 32 -18.60 0.40 0.74
N GLN A 33 -17.48 0.80 1.34
CA GLN A 33 -17.45 1.32 2.71
C GLN A 33 -17.75 2.83 2.78
N GLU A 34 -17.76 3.53 1.66
CA GLU A 34 -18.10 4.94 1.53
C GLU A 34 -19.54 5.14 1.01
N ASP A 35 -20.33 4.05 0.96
CA ASP A 35 -21.74 4.00 0.52
C ASP A 35 -21.94 4.55 -0.90
N GLU A 36 -20.93 4.40 -1.77
CA GLU A 36 -21.08 4.72 -3.19
C GLU A 36 -21.95 3.64 -3.88
N GLU A 37 -23.09 4.03 -4.42
CA GLU A 37 -23.99 3.16 -5.16
C GLU A 37 -23.44 2.83 -6.56
N GLU A 38 -22.65 1.78 -6.65
CA GLU A 38 -22.15 1.27 -7.94
C GLU A 38 -22.35 -0.25 -8.04
N THR A 39 -22.65 -0.74 -9.24
CA THR A 39 -22.69 -2.19 -9.45
C THR A 39 -21.29 -2.76 -9.30
N VAL A 40 -21.13 -3.74 -8.42
CA VAL A 40 -19.82 -4.31 -8.03
C VAL A 40 -18.99 -4.74 -9.24
N VAL A 41 -19.63 -5.37 -10.25
CA VAL A 41 -18.94 -5.88 -11.44
C VAL A 41 -18.46 -4.73 -12.32
N SER A 42 -19.31 -3.74 -12.59
CA SER A 42 -18.95 -2.57 -13.41
C SER A 42 -17.83 -1.74 -12.75
N GLY A 43 -17.99 -1.47 -11.46
CA GLY A 43 -16.97 -0.74 -10.69
C GLY A 43 -15.64 -1.46 -10.66
N PHE A 44 -15.65 -2.79 -10.45
CA PHE A 44 -14.41 -3.57 -10.48
C PHE A 44 -13.70 -3.49 -11.84
N ILE A 45 -14.44 -3.64 -12.95
CA ILE A 45 -13.85 -3.57 -14.30
C ILE A 45 -13.32 -2.16 -14.57
N HIS A 46 -14.02 -1.12 -14.15
CA HIS A 46 -13.58 0.25 -14.28
C HIS A 46 -12.26 0.49 -13.53
N GLU A 47 -12.21 0.13 -12.25
CA GLU A 47 -11.01 0.28 -11.41
C GLU A 47 -9.84 -0.58 -11.90
N PHE A 48 -10.13 -1.79 -12.36
CA PHE A 48 -9.14 -2.68 -12.95
C PHE A 48 -8.47 -2.03 -14.17
N LYS A 49 -9.26 -1.46 -15.10
CA LYS A 49 -8.73 -0.77 -16.28
C LYS A 49 -7.96 0.50 -15.91
N ARG A 50 -8.49 1.29 -14.97
CA ARG A 50 -7.88 2.55 -14.51
C ARG A 50 -6.47 2.33 -13.95
N SER A 51 -6.31 1.34 -13.09
CA SER A 51 -5.05 1.09 -12.38
C SER A 51 -4.15 0.05 -13.08
N PHE A 52 -4.60 -0.55 -14.19
CA PHE A 52 -3.96 -1.69 -14.84
C PHE A 52 -2.46 -1.51 -15.04
N LYS A 53 -2.06 -0.41 -15.72
CA LYS A 53 -0.65 -0.17 -16.08
C LYS A 53 0.23 -0.05 -14.83
N GLN A 54 -0.18 0.77 -13.88
CA GLN A 54 0.62 1.04 -12.68
C GLN A 54 0.70 -0.18 -11.77
N SER A 55 -0.41 -0.86 -11.53
CA SER A 55 -0.47 -2.04 -10.66
C SER A 55 0.24 -3.25 -11.25
N THR A 56 0.18 -3.41 -12.58
CA THR A 56 0.92 -4.48 -13.28
C THR A 56 2.42 -4.23 -13.20
N ILE A 57 2.90 -3.00 -13.42
CA ILE A 57 4.32 -2.67 -13.26
C ILE A 57 4.77 -2.88 -11.82
N ALA A 58 3.98 -2.44 -10.84
CA ALA A 58 4.28 -2.65 -9.42
C ALA A 58 4.40 -4.15 -9.08
N PHE A 59 3.47 -4.96 -9.58
CA PHE A 59 3.48 -6.41 -9.37
C PHE A 59 4.66 -7.09 -10.04
N LEU A 60 5.01 -6.72 -11.27
CA LEU A 60 6.18 -7.25 -11.97
C LEU A 60 7.48 -6.91 -11.25
N LEU A 61 7.61 -5.69 -10.72
CA LEU A 61 8.76 -5.31 -9.90
C LEU A 61 8.85 -6.14 -8.62
N LEU A 62 7.71 -6.44 -7.98
CA LEU A 62 7.68 -7.34 -6.83
C LEU A 62 8.08 -8.78 -7.21
N LEU A 63 7.66 -9.28 -8.37
CA LEU A 63 8.11 -10.58 -8.86
C LEU A 63 9.61 -10.63 -9.10
N VAL A 64 10.18 -9.56 -9.67
CA VAL A 64 11.65 -9.45 -9.85
C VAL A 64 12.35 -9.43 -8.49
N ALA A 65 11.86 -8.67 -7.52
CA ALA A 65 12.42 -8.65 -6.17
C ALA A 65 12.39 -10.05 -5.53
N VAL A 66 11.26 -10.75 -5.60
CA VAL A 66 11.15 -12.13 -5.10
C VAL A 66 12.11 -13.09 -5.83
N ALA A 67 12.30 -12.94 -7.14
CA ALA A 67 13.24 -13.76 -7.91
C ALA A 67 14.70 -13.52 -7.46
N VAL A 68 15.06 -12.27 -7.20
CA VAL A 68 16.39 -11.90 -6.64
C VAL A 68 16.58 -12.52 -5.26
N MET A 69 15.60 -12.37 -4.35
CA MET A 69 15.62 -12.97 -3.01
C MET A 69 15.78 -14.50 -3.05
N LEU A 70 15.11 -15.16 -4.00
CA LEU A 70 15.27 -16.62 -4.19
C LEU A 70 16.67 -16.98 -4.70
N ALA A 71 17.22 -16.20 -5.62
CA ALA A 71 18.59 -16.40 -6.11
C ALA A 71 19.63 -16.22 -4.98
N GLU A 72 19.48 -15.18 -4.16
CA GLU A 72 20.33 -14.95 -2.97
C GLU A 72 20.22 -16.09 -1.97
N TYR A 73 19.02 -16.55 -1.67
CA TYR A 73 18.80 -17.69 -0.79
C TYR A 73 19.49 -18.96 -1.29
N ILE A 74 19.47 -19.21 -2.60
CA ILE A 74 20.18 -20.35 -3.21
C ILE A 74 21.70 -20.17 -3.07
N MET A 75 22.20 -18.93 -3.28
CA MET A 75 23.62 -18.61 -3.13
C MET A 75 24.11 -18.79 -1.70
N ILE A 76 23.34 -18.35 -0.70
CA ILE A 76 23.66 -18.54 0.72
C ILE A 76 23.91 -20.03 1.06
N LYS A 77 23.14 -20.92 0.41
CA LYS A 77 23.31 -22.39 0.63
C LYS A 77 24.50 -23.00 -0.10
N ARG A 78 25.07 -22.31 -1.10
CA ARG A 78 26.17 -22.83 -1.93
C ARG A 78 27.54 -22.28 -1.52
N VAL A 79 27.57 -21.11 -0.88
CA VAL A 79 28.80 -20.44 -0.45
C VAL A 79 28.90 -20.44 1.07
N THR A 80 30.15 -20.40 1.58
CA THR A 80 30.45 -20.39 3.01
C THR A 80 31.32 -19.17 3.36
N GLY A 81 31.43 -18.89 4.66
CA GLY A 81 32.27 -17.80 5.16
C GLY A 81 31.66 -16.41 4.93
N PHE A 82 32.54 -15.41 4.75
CA PHE A 82 32.15 -13.99 4.67
C PHE A 82 31.11 -13.71 3.57
N ILE A 83 31.22 -14.38 2.43
CA ILE A 83 30.31 -14.20 1.28
C ILE A 83 28.88 -14.62 1.66
N SER A 84 28.72 -15.77 2.33
CA SER A 84 27.39 -16.22 2.79
C SER A 84 26.78 -15.23 3.78
N THR A 85 27.59 -14.70 4.71
CA THR A 85 27.13 -13.69 5.67
C THR A 85 26.68 -12.39 4.98
N PHE A 86 27.40 -11.94 3.96
CA PHE A 86 27.05 -10.76 3.18
C PHE A 86 25.70 -10.94 2.46
N TYR A 87 25.49 -12.04 1.73
CA TYR A 87 24.19 -12.32 1.08
C TYR A 87 23.06 -12.46 2.09
N THR A 88 23.30 -13.03 3.26
CA THR A 88 22.28 -13.11 4.33
C THR A 88 21.84 -11.73 4.80
N PHE A 89 22.80 -10.81 4.95
CA PHE A 89 22.51 -9.43 5.37
C PHE A 89 21.71 -8.66 4.31
N VAL A 90 22.08 -8.79 3.03
CA VAL A 90 21.34 -8.18 1.91
C VAL A 90 19.91 -8.74 1.84
N LEU A 91 19.77 -10.06 1.91
CA LEU A 91 18.44 -10.70 1.91
C LEU A 91 17.55 -10.20 3.05
N ILE A 92 18.09 -10.03 4.26
CA ILE A 92 17.32 -9.49 5.39
C ILE A 92 16.82 -8.07 5.08
N ILE A 93 17.68 -7.21 4.53
CA ILE A 93 17.29 -5.84 4.16
C ILE A 93 16.18 -5.86 3.10
N GLU A 94 16.30 -6.69 2.05
CA GLU A 94 15.29 -6.81 1.00
C GLU A 94 13.94 -7.30 1.56
N VAL A 95 13.97 -8.34 2.40
CA VAL A 95 12.75 -8.86 3.07
C VAL A 95 12.06 -7.75 3.86
N VAL A 96 12.81 -6.98 4.64
CA VAL A 96 12.25 -5.87 5.43
C VAL A 96 11.66 -4.79 4.54
N LEU A 97 12.34 -4.37 3.47
CA LEU A 97 11.85 -3.36 2.53
C LEU A 97 10.56 -3.81 1.83
N VAL A 98 10.53 -5.04 1.33
CA VAL A 98 9.35 -5.61 0.67
C VAL A 98 8.18 -5.72 1.66
N ALA A 99 8.45 -6.20 2.88
CA ALA A 99 7.44 -6.32 3.92
C ALA A 99 6.84 -4.96 4.33
N LEU A 100 7.62 -3.88 4.33
CA LEU A 100 7.12 -2.54 4.59
C LEU A 100 6.24 -2.00 3.46
N VAL A 101 6.61 -2.27 2.21
CA VAL A 101 5.93 -1.68 1.04
C VAL A 101 4.63 -2.42 0.68
N VAL A 102 4.68 -3.75 0.62
CA VAL A 102 3.61 -4.59 0.02
C VAL A 102 2.23 -4.37 0.64
N PRO A 103 2.04 -4.30 1.98
CA PRO A 103 0.72 -4.18 2.59
C PRO A 103 -0.03 -2.90 2.21
N PHE A 104 0.69 -1.80 1.96
CA PHE A 104 0.09 -0.50 1.62
C PHE A 104 0.14 -0.18 0.12
N LEU A 105 0.95 -0.87 -0.68
CA LEU A 105 1.19 -0.55 -2.08
C LEU A 105 -0.09 -0.54 -2.91
N PHE A 106 -0.81 -1.65 -2.95
CA PHE A 106 -2.03 -1.77 -3.76
C PHE A 106 -3.19 -0.92 -3.23
N PRO A 107 -3.45 -0.82 -1.91
CA PRO A 107 -4.43 0.11 -1.36
C PRO A 107 -4.14 1.58 -1.67
N LEU A 108 -2.86 1.99 -1.69
CA LEU A 108 -2.47 3.35 -2.06
C LEU A 108 -2.69 3.62 -3.55
N ILE A 109 -2.38 2.66 -4.44
CA ILE A 109 -2.69 2.78 -5.87
C ILE A 109 -4.21 2.85 -6.09
N ALA A 110 -4.99 2.10 -5.30
CA ALA A 110 -6.44 2.10 -5.37
C ALA A 110 -7.05 3.46 -5.03
N ARG A 111 -6.50 4.15 -4.03
CA ARG A 111 -7.05 5.42 -3.53
C ARG A 111 -6.50 6.65 -4.24
N TYR A 112 -5.20 6.67 -4.56
CA TYR A 112 -4.51 7.86 -5.05
C TYR A 112 -3.97 7.68 -6.46
N ASN A 113 -4.12 8.70 -7.31
CA ASN A 113 -3.55 8.72 -8.67
C ASN A 113 -2.11 9.29 -8.65
N ASN A 114 -1.24 8.73 -7.80
CA ASN A 114 0.15 9.15 -7.70
C ASN A 114 1.04 8.33 -8.64
N THR A 115 2.25 8.83 -8.94
CA THR A 115 3.25 8.01 -9.64
C THR A 115 3.72 6.85 -8.75
N LEU A 116 4.18 5.76 -9.35
CA LEU A 116 4.60 4.56 -8.62
C LEU A 116 5.69 4.87 -7.58
N SER A 117 6.66 5.72 -7.92
CA SER A 117 7.74 6.14 -7.00
C SER A 117 7.19 6.84 -5.74
N ILE A 118 6.25 7.77 -5.92
CA ILE A 118 5.58 8.46 -4.80
C ILE A 118 4.77 7.46 -3.97
N THR A 119 4.08 6.53 -4.63
CA THR A 119 3.29 5.49 -3.94
C THR A 119 4.16 4.59 -3.08
N VAL A 120 5.31 4.13 -3.58
CA VAL A 120 6.27 3.31 -2.82
C VAL A 120 6.81 4.07 -1.62
N ARG A 121 7.22 5.34 -1.82
CA ARG A 121 7.70 6.19 -0.71
C ARG A 121 6.61 6.38 0.35
N ASN A 122 5.38 6.66 -0.07
CA ASN A 122 4.26 6.83 0.85
C ASN A 122 3.94 5.51 1.59
N ALA A 123 4.02 4.36 0.91
CA ALA A 123 3.85 3.06 1.54
C ALA A 123 4.87 2.82 2.66
N MET A 124 6.15 3.13 2.44
CA MET A 124 7.19 3.04 3.46
C MET A 124 6.91 3.97 4.65
N VAL A 125 6.59 5.23 4.39
CA VAL A 125 6.29 6.22 5.43
C VAL A 125 5.09 5.78 6.26
N LEU A 126 4.00 5.35 5.61
CA LEU A 126 2.80 4.89 6.31
C LEU A 126 3.07 3.63 7.16
N SER A 127 3.86 2.69 6.66
CA SER A 127 4.21 1.47 7.39
C SER A 127 4.96 1.78 8.67
N ILE A 128 5.91 2.71 8.63
CA ILE A 128 6.69 3.12 9.80
C ILE A 128 5.84 3.96 10.76
N THR A 129 5.06 4.92 10.23
CA THR A 129 4.24 5.82 11.05
C THR A 129 3.10 5.08 11.76
N TYR A 130 2.49 4.10 11.08
CA TYR A 130 1.36 3.32 11.60
C TYR A 130 1.69 1.85 11.79
N LEU A 131 2.82 1.56 12.44
CA LEU A 131 3.37 0.22 12.61
C LEU A 131 2.36 -0.78 13.19
N TRP A 132 1.56 -0.36 14.17
CA TRP A 132 0.53 -1.22 14.76
C TRP A 132 -0.58 -1.63 13.77
N SER A 133 -0.94 -0.75 12.88
CA SER A 133 -1.92 -1.05 11.82
C SER A 133 -1.29 -1.89 10.71
N TRP A 134 -0.02 -1.64 10.39
CA TRP A 134 0.76 -2.47 9.47
C TRP A 134 0.81 -3.93 9.96
N VAL A 135 1.11 -4.16 11.25
CA VAL A 135 1.11 -5.51 11.86
C VAL A 135 -0.25 -6.20 11.68
N LYS A 136 -1.36 -5.49 11.92
CA LYS A 136 -2.71 -6.06 11.74
C LYS A 136 -2.97 -6.51 10.30
N VAL A 137 -2.57 -5.69 9.32
CA VAL A 137 -2.73 -6.00 7.89
C VAL A 137 -1.89 -7.19 7.49
N VAL A 138 -0.62 -7.22 7.92
CA VAL A 138 0.29 -8.36 7.67
C VAL A 138 -0.27 -9.64 8.28
N ILE A 139 -0.71 -9.62 9.52
CA ILE A 139 -1.30 -10.78 10.21
C ILE A 139 -2.55 -11.26 9.45
N ALA A 140 -3.44 -10.33 9.03
CA ALA A 140 -4.67 -10.68 8.35
C ALA A 140 -4.43 -11.45 7.04
N TRP A 141 -3.36 -11.12 6.30
CA TRP A 141 -2.99 -11.82 5.07
C TRP A 141 -2.10 -13.03 5.33
N PHE A 142 -1.12 -12.91 6.23
CA PHE A 142 -0.11 -13.95 6.45
C PHE A 142 -0.66 -15.18 7.19
N VAL A 143 -1.50 -15.00 8.22
CA VAL A 143 -2.00 -16.11 9.04
C VAL A 143 -2.82 -17.11 8.24
N PRO A 144 -3.82 -16.72 7.42
CA PRO A 144 -4.57 -17.67 6.62
C PRO A 144 -3.69 -18.41 5.60
N ILE A 145 -2.76 -17.71 4.95
CA ILE A 145 -1.83 -18.31 3.99
C ILE A 145 -0.91 -19.29 4.69
N PHE A 146 -0.35 -18.94 5.86
CA PHE A 146 0.53 -19.81 6.65
C PHE A 146 -0.19 -21.08 7.09
N ILE A 147 -1.44 -20.98 7.54
CA ILE A 147 -2.26 -22.14 7.93
C ILE A 147 -2.45 -23.08 6.74
N CYS A 148 -2.77 -22.55 5.56
CA CYS A 148 -2.98 -23.34 4.34
C CYS A 148 -1.70 -24.04 3.88
N VAL A 149 -0.55 -23.37 3.96
CA VAL A 149 0.75 -23.96 3.59
C VAL A 149 1.18 -25.05 4.59
N LYS A 150 0.97 -24.80 5.89
CA LYS A 150 1.37 -25.76 6.94
C LYS A 150 0.45 -26.99 7.02
N TYR A 151 -0.83 -26.79 6.72
CA TYR A 151 -1.86 -27.83 6.78
C TYR A 151 -2.58 -27.98 5.43
N PRO A 152 -1.99 -28.67 4.43
CA PRO A 152 -2.57 -28.78 3.10
C PRO A 152 -3.98 -29.40 3.10
N VAL A 153 -4.28 -30.28 4.06
CA VAL A 153 -5.60 -30.88 4.23
C VAL A 153 -6.66 -29.82 4.52
N VAL A 154 -6.33 -28.80 5.34
CA VAL A 154 -7.23 -27.66 5.61
C VAL A 154 -7.47 -26.89 4.33
N PHE A 155 -6.43 -26.61 3.53
CA PHE A 155 -6.60 -25.93 2.26
C PHE A 155 -7.53 -26.70 1.32
N VAL A 156 -7.32 -28.01 1.14
CA VAL A 156 -8.17 -28.85 0.28
C VAL A 156 -9.62 -28.91 0.79
N SER A 157 -9.83 -28.86 2.11
CA SER A 157 -11.17 -28.89 2.69
C SER A 157 -11.97 -27.59 2.53
N ILE A 158 -11.25 -26.44 2.50
CA ILE A 158 -11.90 -25.10 2.49
C ILE A 158 -11.54 -24.26 1.25
N TRP A 159 -10.94 -24.87 0.18
CA TRP A 159 -10.50 -24.14 -1.02
C TRP A 159 -11.62 -23.32 -1.67
N TYR A 160 -12.86 -23.82 -1.63
CA TYR A 160 -14.03 -23.11 -2.15
C TYR A 160 -14.35 -21.84 -1.34
N MET A 161 -14.06 -21.80 -0.04
CA MET A 161 -14.20 -20.57 0.76
C MET A 161 -13.20 -19.49 0.34
N TRP A 162 -11.97 -19.88 -0.02
CA TRP A 162 -10.99 -18.98 -0.61
C TRP A 162 -11.53 -18.39 -1.90
N LEU A 163 -12.02 -19.25 -2.78
CA LEU A 163 -12.57 -18.84 -4.06
C LEU A 163 -13.78 -17.90 -3.91
N LEU A 164 -14.66 -18.15 -2.95
CA LEU A 164 -15.97 -17.49 -2.86
C LEU A 164 -16.00 -16.25 -1.96
N LEU A 165 -15.22 -16.22 -0.87
CA LEU A 165 -15.39 -15.21 0.17
C LEU A 165 -14.10 -14.67 0.79
N LEU A 166 -13.07 -15.48 0.93
CA LEU A 166 -12.00 -15.17 1.87
C LEU A 166 -11.13 -13.98 1.45
N PHE A 167 -10.76 -13.88 0.17
CA PHE A 167 -9.98 -12.74 -0.34
C PHE A 167 -10.73 -11.42 -0.14
N GLY A 168 -12.03 -11.39 -0.51
CA GLY A 168 -12.85 -10.20 -0.34
C GLY A 168 -13.07 -9.83 1.14
N ALA A 169 -13.24 -10.82 2.03
CA ALA A 169 -13.40 -10.57 3.45
C ALA A 169 -12.13 -10.02 4.10
N ILE A 170 -10.95 -10.56 3.76
CA ILE A 170 -9.67 -10.05 4.24
C ILE A 170 -9.44 -8.63 3.72
N ALA A 171 -9.68 -8.39 2.42
CA ALA A 171 -9.56 -7.06 1.83
C ALA A 171 -10.50 -6.05 2.50
N TRP A 172 -11.74 -6.43 2.77
CA TRP A 172 -12.71 -5.59 3.48
C TRP A 172 -12.24 -5.21 4.88
N GLY A 173 -11.80 -6.18 5.68
CA GLY A 173 -11.31 -5.94 7.03
C GLY A 173 -10.04 -5.09 7.07
N THR A 174 -9.11 -5.33 6.14
CA THR A 174 -7.88 -4.53 6.02
C THR A 174 -8.17 -3.12 5.50
N THR A 175 -9.10 -2.95 4.56
CA THR A 175 -9.55 -1.64 4.07
C THR A 175 -10.14 -0.79 5.18
N HIS A 176 -10.92 -1.36 6.10
CA HIS A 176 -11.45 -0.63 7.24
C HIS A 176 -10.35 0.00 8.11
N THR A 177 -9.28 -0.75 8.36
CA THR A 177 -8.10 -0.25 9.08
C THR A 177 -7.37 0.84 8.28
N MET A 178 -7.22 0.66 6.98
CA MET A 178 -6.52 1.60 6.10
C MET A 178 -7.26 2.92 5.90
N ARG A 179 -8.59 2.91 5.80
CA ARG A 179 -9.40 4.14 5.72
C ARG A 179 -9.14 5.07 6.89
N LYS A 180 -9.04 4.52 8.10
CA LYS A 180 -8.70 5.32 9.29
C LYS A 180 -7.32 5.96 9.15
N ILE A 181 -6.33 5.22 8.66
CA ILE A 181 -4.98 5.73 8.43
C ILE A 181 -4.97 6.84 7.38
N PHE A 182 -5.66 6.62 6.26
CA PHE A 182 -5.72 7.59 5.18
C PHE A 182 -6.35 8.90 5.64
N ARG A 183 -7.48 8.85 6.36
CA ARG A 183 -8.12 10.04 6.94
C ARG A 183 -7.20 10.79 7.91
N LEU A 184 -6.52 10.07 8.80
CA LEU A 184 -5.58 10.67 9.73
C LEU A 184 -4.38 11.31 9.02
N ASN A 185 -3.89 10.69 7.95
CA ASN A 185 -2.79 11.22 7.16
C ASN A 185 -3.21 12.45 6.36
N GLU A 186 -4.39 12.43 5.75
CA GLU A 186 -4.98 13.57 5.05
C GLU A 186 -5.18 14.77 5.99
N GLN A 187 -5.72 14.53 7.18
CA GLN A 187 -5.86 15.59 8.21
C GLN A 187 -4.51 16.18 8.62
N ARG A 188 -3.50 15.35 8.84
CA ARG A 188 -2.15 15.84 9.17
C ARG A 188 -1.55 16.72 8.06
N ILE A 189 -1.75 16.35 6.80
CA ILE A 189 -1.27 17.15 5.66
C ILE A 189 -1.98 18.50 5.64
N ILE A 190 -3.29 18.55 5.85
CA ILE A 190 -4.08 19.77 5.91
C ILE A 190 -3.61 20.66 7.08
N ASP A 191 -3.49 20.09 8.27
CA ASP A 191 -3.05 20.82 9.47
C ASP A 191 -1.64 21.40 9.30
N THR A 192 -0.75 20.66 8.64
CA THR A 192 0.61 21.14 8.37
C THR A 192 0.60 22.30 7.37
N ALA A 193 -0.15 22.17 6.26
CA ALA A 193 -0.29 23.21 5.27
C ALA A 193 -0.93 24.49 5.84
N GLU A 194 -1.91 24.37 6.74
CA GLU A 194 -2.50 25.51 7.44
C GLU A 194 -1.50 26.20 8.37
N LYS A 195 -0.67 25.44 9.09
CA LYS A 195 0.38 26.00 9.96
C LYS A 195 1.43 26.74 9.15
N GLU A 196 1.88 26.15 8.03
CA GLU A 196 2.85 26.78 7.13
C GLU A 196 2.29 28.08 6.53
N ARG A 197 1.00 28.08 6.13
CA ARG A 197 0.34 29.28 5.63
C ARG A 197 0.26 30.37 6.69
N LYS A 198 -0.14 30.05 7.91
CA LYS A 198 -0.20 31.01 9.02
C LYS A 198 1.17 31.60 9.35
N ALA A 199 2.20 30.75 9.40
CA ALA A 199 3.56 31.19 9.63
C ALA A 199 4.08 32.11 8.50
N ALA A 200 3.74 31.81 7.25
CA ALA A 200 4.07 32.68 6.12
C ALA A 200 3.32 34.04 6.16
N GLU A 201 2.03 34.03 6.56
CA GLU A 201 1.25 35.25 6.75
C GLU A 201 1.78 36.15 7.90
N GLU A 202 2.23 35.51 9.00
CA GLU A 202 2.86 36.19 10.13
C GLU A 202 4.21 36.81 9.72
N ALA A 203 5.06 36.04 9.04
CA ALA A 203 6.34 36.54 8.55
C ALA A 203 6.19 37.66 7.52
N ALA A 204 5.18 37.62 6.67
CA ALA A 204 4.88 38.71 5.73
C ALA A 204 4.44 40.00 6.45
N LYS A 205 3.62 39.89 7.50
CA LYS A 205 3.21 41.05 8.31
C LYS A 205 4.38 41.66 9.08
N GLU A 206 5.25 40.84 9.65
CA GLU A 206 6.46 41.33 10.32
C GLU A 206 7.37 42.07 9.34
N ALA A 207 7.55 41.55 8.13
CA ALA A 207 8.35 42.21 7.09
C ALA A 207 7.75 43.55 6.63
N GLU A 208 6.40 43.65 6.52
CA GLU A 208 5.71 44.90 6.20
C GLU A 208 5.86 45.94 7.33
N LEU A 209 5.84 45.53 8.58
CA LEU A 209 6.05 46.40 9.74
C LEU A 209 7.49 46.93 9.80
N ASP A 210 8.48 46.07 9.59
CA ASP A 210 9.88 46.48 9.55
C ASP A 210 10.18 47.44 8.41
N GLU A 211 9.52 47.26 7.23
CA GLU A 211 9.65 48.18 6.09
C GLU A 211 9.00 49.55 6.38
N GLN A 212 7.87 49.57 7.09
CA GLN A 212 7.21 50.81 7.50
C GLN A 212 8.04 51.58 8.53
N GLU A 213 8.62 50.87 9.54
CA GLU A 213 9.48 51.50 10.52
C GLU A 213 10.76 52.09 9.89
N SER A 214 11.36 51.39 8.91
CA SER A 214 12.54 51.88 8.20
C SER A 214 12.27 53.17 7.39
N VAL A 215 11.08 53.25 6.76
CA VAL A 215 10.65 54.45 6.00
C VAL A 215 10.37 55.66 6.92
N ASP A 216 9.80 55.41 8.09
CA ASP A 216 9.53 56.45 9.09
C ASP A 216 10.80 56.99 9.77
N GLU A 217 11.88 56.19 9.86
CA GLU A 217 13.19 56.62 10.36
C GLU A 217 13.97 57.43 9.33
N GLU A 218 13.89 57.13 8.03
CA GLU A 218 14.53 57.91 6.95
C GLU A 218 13.85 59.25 6.66
N GLY A 219 12.58 59.42 7.09
CA GLY A 219 11.81 60.66 6.92
C GLY A 219 11.98 61.74 7.98
N LYS A 220 12.84 61.46 9.01
CA LYS A 220 13.15 62.42 10.10
C LYS A 220 14.52 63.04 9.95
#